data_011658950ba5574fadc943baa5ca86c2
#
_entry.id   011658950ba5574fadc943baa5ca86c2
#
_cell.length_a   1.000
_cell.length_b   1.000
_cell.length_c   1.000
_cell.angle_alpha   90.00
_cell.angle_beta   90.00
_cell.angle_gamma   90.00
#
_symmetry.space_group_name_H-M   'P 1'
#
loop_
_entity.id
_entity.type
_entity.pdbx_description
1 polymer ?
#
loop_
_entity_poly.entity_id
_entity_poly.type
_entity_poly.pdbx_seq_one_letter_code
_entity_poly.pdbx_strand_id
1 'polypeptide(L)'
;MNIVQQSSTVVLLFGVVALGGCSDHPTGTAPTAQPLSADRAAGLSSIQGLASPEWQEIARNFVMQSTISRNSAAATRVYAYLGVAQHDAVVRAEDAIGGNESETELEPWNGLGRIGRSRLEADRGAVAGASAAVLTYFDPAEAHLFEATVQEQANAGPGQPHPDFARGEAVGRQVGAEAIARAQTDGFDLPWTGTVPVGPGLWFSSAKPPQPPVNAQLPGMHPFFLTSADQFRPAPPPAFGSPAYLTALAEVRSISDTRTAEQVDIALFWARGAGTSTISGLWNVMATGWIEESGLREREATHVFALLDAAMMDAAIGCFDAKLTYWFIRPPQADPAIKLIAAIGLPNHPSYPSAHSCFSGAAAEMLSAFFPAKADSLNAMVDQAGLARIYAGIHYRFDVDMGQQLGRQVARVAAEVDRSRGSAVAER
;
A
#
# COMPACT_ATOMS: atom_id res chain seq x y z
N MET A 1 31.26 -28.06 -22.38
CA MET A 1 30.01 -28.17 -23.15
C MET A 1 29.10 -27.09 -22.60
N ASN A 2 29.08 -25.91 -23.25
CA ASN A 2 28.37 -24.70 -22.82
C ASN A 2 26.93 -24.80 -23.23
N ILE A 3 25.98 -24.64 -22.29
CA ILE A 3 24.56 -24.41 -22.58
C ILE A 3 24.29 -22.96 -22.21
N VAL A 4 24.13 -22.17 -23.27
CA VAL A 4 23.65 -20.77 -23.21
C VAL A 4 22.14 -20.81 -23.06
N GLN A 5 21.61 -20.26 -21.97
CA GLN A 5 20.17 -20.05 -21.78
C GLN A 5 19.78 -18.71 -22.38
N GLN A 6 19.01 -18.73 -23.44
CA GLN A 6 18.42 -17.54 -24.06
C GLN A 6 17.16 -17.11 -23.29
N SER A 7 17.18 -15.89 -22.79
CA SER A 7 16.00 -15.23 -22.23
C SER A 7 15.17 -14.63 -23.37
N SER A 8 13.94 -15.12 -23.54
CA SER A 8 12.99 -14.59 -24.54
C SER A 8 12.20 -13.43 -23.94
N THR A 9 12.47 -12.23 -24.41
CA THR A 9 11.69 -11.02 -24.12
C THR A 9 10.46 -11.02 -25.02
N VAL A 10 9.26 -11.11 -24.45
CA VAL A 10 7.98 -10.95 -25.17
C VAL A 10 7.62 -9.46 -25.17
N VAL A 11 7.73 -8.84 -26.34
CA VAL A 11 7.23 -7.49 -26.61
C VAL A 11 5.80 -7.62 -27.14
N LEU A 12 4.81 -7.14 -26.42
CA LEU A 12 3.41 -7.03 -26.87
C LEU A 12 3.20 -5.66 -27.52
N LEU A 13 3.10 -5.65 -28.83
CA LEU A 13 2.63 -4.50 -29.62
C LEU A 13 1.10 -4.49 -29.63
N PHE A 14 0.49 -3.41 -29.17
CA PHE A 14 -0.93 -3.14 -29.35
C PHE A 14 -1.15 -2.27 -30.60
N GLY A 15 -1.82 -2.85 -31.60
CA GLY A 15 -2.32 -2.15 -32.75
C GLY A 15 -3.69 -1.53 -32.47
N VAL A 16 -3.84 -0.24 -32.77
CA VAL A 16 -5.10 0.50 -32.68
C VAL A 16 -5.83 0.32 -34.02
N VAL A 17 -7.02 -0.29 -34.01
CA VAL A 17 -7.98 -0.24 -35.13
C VAL A 17 -9.11 0.70 -34.73
N ALA A 18 -9.22 1.81 -35.47
CA ALA A 18 -10.34 2.75 -35.34
C ALA A 18 -11.51 2.30 -36.24
N LEU A 19 -12.67 2.08 -35.63
CA LEU A 19 -13.95 2.03 -36.34
C LEU A 19 -14.91 3.04 -35.72
N GLY A 20 -15.32 4.00 -36.52
CA GLY A 20 -16.23 5.06 -36.10
C GLY A 20 -17.69 4.58 -36.02
N GLY A 21 -18.41 5.08 -35.06
CA GLY A 21 -19.86 4.97 -34.91
C GLY A 21 -20.34 5.90 -33.79
N CYS A 22 -21.10 6.94 -34.17
CA CYS A 22 -21.66 7.92 -33.23
C CYS A 22 -22.76 7.34 -32.37
N SER A 23 -22.64 7.47 -31.04
CA SER A 23 -23.75 7.58 -30.13
C SER A 23 -23.29 8.28 -28.85
N ASP A 24 -23.93 9.40 -28.51
CA ASP A 24 -23.64 10.27 -27.38
C ASP A 24 -23.94 9.60 -26.03
N HIS A 25 -22.89 9.08 -25.39
CA HIS A 25 -22.83 8.90 -23.95
C HIS A 25 -21.41 9.32 -23.50
N PRO A 26 -21.23 10.05 -22.38
CA PRO A 26 -19.92 10.43 -21.92
C PRO A 26 -19.19 9.19 -21.39
N THR A 27 -18.48 8.50 -22.27
CA THR A 27 -17.48 7.50 -21.87
C THR A 27 -16.25 8.24 -21.39
N GLY A 28 -16.18 8.50 -20.09
CA GLY A 28 -14.93 8.86 -19.46
C GLY A 28 -13.94 7.73 -19.69
N THR A 29 -12.99 7.93 -20.60
CA THR A 29 -11.82 7.08 -20.71
C THR A 29 -11.11 7.07 -19.37
N ALA A 30 -11.06 5.90 -18.73
CA ALA A 30 -10.23 5.72 -17.52
C ALA A 30 -8.83 6.22 -17.82
N PRO A 31 -8.19 6.96 -16.91
CA PRO A 31 -6.81 7.37 -17.10
C PRO A 31 -5.98 6.10 -17.28
N THR A 32 -5.42 5.91 -18.46
CA THR A 32 -4.45 4.86 -18.74
C THR A 32 -3.25 5.15 -17.86
N ALA A 33 -3.12 4.42 -16.75
CA ALA A 33 -1.87 4.36 -16.03
C ALA A 33 -0.85 3.74 -17.00
N GLN A 34 -0.05 4.59 -17.63
CA GLN A 34 1.08 4.12 -18.42
C GLN A 34 2.02 3.39 -17.48
N PRO A 35 2.45 2.15 -17.80
CA PRO A 35 3.51 1.52 -17.03
C PRO A 35 4.73 2.43 -17.10
N LEU A 36 5.26 2.84 -15.94
CA LEU A 36 6.55 3.54 -15.86
C LEU A 36 7.58 2.65 -16.56
N SER A 37 8.23 3.16 -17.60
CA SER A 37 9.27 2.41 -18.29
C SER A 37 10.45 2.19 -17.33
N ALA A 38 11.16 1.07 -17.50
CA ALA A 38 12.36 0.75 -16.71
C ALA A 38 13.43 1.87 -16.76
N ASP A 39 13.49 2.62 -17.87
CA ASP A 39 14.37 3.78 -18.03
C ASP A 39 13.97 4.99 -17.15
N ARG A 40 12.68 5.11 -16.80
CA ARG A 40 12.25 6.09 -15.80
C ARG A 40 12.66 5.69 -14.39
N ALA A 41 12.53 4.42 -14.03
CA ALA A 41 12.93 3.92 -12.71
C ALA A 41 14.44 4.13 -12.46
N ALA A 42 15.30 3.90 -13.47
CA ALA A 42 16.75 4.14 -13.37
C ALA A 42 17.12 5.64 -13.35
N GLY A 43 16.24 6.54 -13.80
CA GLY A 43 16.44 8.00 -13.74
C GLY A 43 16.00 8.66 -12.43
N LEU A 44 15.28 7.93 -11.57
CA LEU A 44 14.57 8.49 -10.41
C LEU A 44 15.49 8.75 -9.22
N SER A 45 16.47 7.87 -8.97
CA SER A 45 17.41 8.02 -7.85
C SER A 45 18.38 9.20 -8.01
N SER A 46 18.54 9.73 -9.23
CA SER A 46 19.51 10.79 -9.49
C SER A 46 18.93 12.22 -9.46
N ILE A 47 17.59 12.39 -9.44
CA ILE A 47 16.99 13.69 -9.77
C ILE A 47 16.89 14.63 -8.58
N GLN A 48 16.81 14.15 -7.32
CA GLN A 48 16.61 15.08 -6.18
C GLN A 48 17.38 14.73 -4.91
N GLY A 49 18.19 13.70 -4.89
CA GLY A 49 18.93 13.30 -3.68
C GLY A 49 18.06 12.69 -2.58
N LEU A 50 16.81 12.32 -2.86
CA LEU A 50 15.94 11.62 -1.92
C LEU A 50 16.36 10.16 -1.75
N ALA A 51 16.43 9.70 -0.50
CA ALA A 51 16.70 8.31 -0.17
C ALA A 51 15.40 7.48 -0.05
N SER A 52 14.32 8.06 0.46
CA SER A 52 13.10 7.32 0.77
C SER A 52 12.43 6.64 -0.43
N PRO A 53 12.33 7.23 -1.64
CA PRO A 53 11.74 6.54 -2.80
C PRO A 53 12.53 5.28 -3.21
N GLU A 54 13.85 5.31 -3.13
CA GLU A 54 14.72 4.17 -3.42
C GLU A 54 14.50 3.03 -2.42
N TRP A 55 14.48 3.34 -1.12
CA TRP A 55 14.20 2.35 -0.09
C TRP A 55 12.79 1.77 -0.17
N GLN A 56 11.80 2.56 -0.58
CA GLN A 56 10.46 2.05 -0.87
C GLN A 56 10.45 1.12 -2.09
N GLU A 57 11.27 1.38 -3.11
CA GLU A 57 11.44 0.46 -4.24
C GLU A 57 12.11 -0.85 -3.81
N ILE A 58 13.17 -0.79 -2.99
CA ILE A 58 13.82 -1.97 -2.40
C ILE A 58 12.80 -2.81 -1.61
N ALA A 59 11.98 -2.17 -0.79
CA ALA A 59 10.93 -2.86 -0.04
C ALA A 59 9.88 -3.53 -0.97
N ARG A 60 9.47 -2.86 -2.05
CA ARG A 60 8.56 -3.45 -3.04
C ARG A 60 9.19 -4.66 -3.74
N ASN A 61 10.46 -4.59 -4.11
CA ASN A 61 11.20 -5.68 -4.73
C ASN A 61 11.35 -6.86 -3.77
N PHE A 62 11.69 -6.60 -2.51
CA PHE A 62 11.70 -7.61 -1.46
C PHE A 62 10.34 -8.31 -1.32
N VAL A 63 9.26 -7.55 -1.18
CA VAL A 63 7.90 -8.11 -1.08
C VAL A 63 7.58 -8.98 -2.29
N MET A 64 7.85 -8.54 -3.51
CA MET A 64 7.57 -9.29 -4.74
C MET A 64 8.31 -10.64 -4.79
N GLN A 65 9.54 -10.69 -4.33
CA GLN A 65 10.39 -11.89 -4.39
C GLN A 65 10.16 -12.85 -3.22
N SER A 66 9.58 -12.36 -2.13
CA SER A 66 9.35 -13.12 -0.91
C SER A 66 7.95 -13.77 -0.86
N THR A 67 7.76 -14.66 0.12
CA THR A 67 6.45 -15.24 0.42
C THR A 67 5.46 -14.22 1.00
N ILE A 68 5.93 -13.06 1.44
CA ILE A 68 5.11 -11.96 1.98
C ILE A 68 4.10 -11.47 0.94
N SER A 69 4.47 -11.48 -0.36
CA SER A 69 3.56 -11.13 -1.47
C SER A 69 2.26 -11.93 -1.52
N ARG A 70 2.22 -13.10 -0.86
CA ARG A 70 1.01 -13.93 -0.75
C ARG A 70 -0.01 -13.41 0.25
N ASN A 71 0.38 -12.43 1.07
CA ASN A 71 -0.45 -11.85 2.12
C ASN A 71 -0.35 -10.32 2.08
N SER A 72 -1.37 -9.65 1.52
CA SER A 72 -1.38 -8.20 1.39
C SER A 72 -1.25 -7.47 2.74
N ALA A 73 -1.80 -8.00 3.84
CA ALA A 73 -1.65 -7.38 5.15
C ALA A 73 -0.21 -7.50 5.68
N ALA A 74 0.46 -8.63 5.44
CA ALA A 74 1.88 -8.78 5.80
C ALA A 74 2.76 -7.79 5.01
N ALA A 75 2.50 -7.63 3.71
CA ALA A 75 3.20 -6.65 2.89
C ALA A 75 2.94 -5.22 3.35
N THR A 76 1.68 -4.88 3.65
CA THR A 76 1.31 -3.55 4.18
C THR A 76 2.00 -3.26 5.51
N ARG A 77 2.15 -4.27 6.37
CA ARG A 77 2.90 -4.14 7.63
C ARG A 77 4.36 -3.77 7.39
N VAL A 78 5.02 -4.37 6.40
CA VAL A 78 6.41 -3.99 6.03
C VAL A 78 6.46 -2.53 5.63
N TYR A 79 5.59 -2.09 4.71
CA TYR A 79 5.57 -0.70 4.26
C TYR A 79 5.26 0.28 5.39
N ALA A 80 4.29 -0.04 6.26
CA ALA A 80 3.91 0.82 7.38
C ALA A 80 5.07 1.04 8.36
N TYR A 81 5.76 -0.03 8.77
CA TYR A 81 6.93 0.11 9.64
C TYR A 81 8.08 0.83 8.96
N LEU A 82 8.31 0.59 7.68
CA LEU A 82 9.33 1.28 6.91
C LEU A 82 9.03 2.78 6.81
N GLY A 83 7.84 3.15 6.34
CA GLY A 83 7.47 4.56 6.16
C GLY A 83 7.48 5.36 7.46
N VAL A 84 6.91 4.79 8.54
CA VAL A 84 6.91 5.43 9.87
C VAL A 84 8.33 5.60 10.40
N ALA A 85 9.18 4.57 10.31
CA ALA A 85 10.56 4.65 10.77
C ALA A 85 11.38 5.66 9.97
N GLN A 86 11.19 5.75 8.66
CA GLN A 86 11.85 6.75 7.81
C GLN A 86 11.47 8.16 8.24
N HIS A 87 10.18 8.43 8.42
CA HIS A 87 9.71 9.78 8.79
C HIS A 87 10.18 10.18 10.18
N ASP A 88 10.01 9.32 11.18
CA ASP A 88 10.46 9.59 12.55
C ASP A 88 11.98 9.79 12.63
N ALA A 89 12.75 9.07 11.81
CA ALA A 89 14.20 9.23 11.73
C ALA A 89 14.61 10.59 11.16
N VAL A 90 13.95 11.04 10.08
CA VAL A 90 14.21 12.36 9.48
C VAL A 90 13.88 13.47 10.48
N VAL A 91 12.71 13.41 11.12
CA VAL A 91 12.31 14.41 12.12
C VAL A 91 13.35 14.52 13.25
N ARG A 92 13.79 13.37 13.81
CA ARG A 92 14.80 13.36 14.88
C ARG A 92 16.19 13.79 14.42
N ALA A 93 16.58 13.49 13.18
CA ALA A 93 17.86 13.92 12.63
C ALA A 93 17.89 15.43 12.45
N GLU A 94 16.82 16.03 11.96
CA GLU A 94 16.67 17.49 11.86
C GLU A 94 16.74 18.18 13.22
N ASP A 95 16.05 17.63 14.23
CA ASP A 95 16.09 18.16 15.59
C ASP A 95 17.52 18.09 16.20
N ALA A 96 18.26 17.02 15.91
CA ALA A 96 19.63 16.81 16.41
C ALA A 96 20.67 17.74 15.77
N ILE A 97 20.43 18.22 14.54
CA ILE A 97 21.36 19.14 13.84
C ILE A 97 21.13 20.60 14.27
N GLY A 98 20.01 20.89 14.90
CA GLY A 98 19.67 22.21 15.42
C GLY A 98 18.49 22.82 14.68
N GLY A 99 17.30 22.59 15.19
CA GLY A 99 16.02 23.15 14.72
C GLY A 99 15.85 24.66 14.93
N ASN A 100 16.93 25.43 15.05
CA ASN A 100 16.88 26.86 15.35
C ASN A 100 17.28 27.79 14.18
N GLU A 101 17.42 27.22 12.98
CA GLU A 101 17.72 28.06 11.83
C GLU A 101 16.45 28.30 11.02
N SER A 102 16.01 29.58 10.99
CA SER A 102 14.80 30.01 10.32
C SER A 102 14.77 29.54 8.87
N GLU A 103 13.61 29.03 8.44
CA GLU A 103 13.30 28.59 7.06
C GLU A 103 13.51 29.65 5.96
N THR A 104 14.02 30.81 6.31
CA THR A 104 14.16 31.99 5.45
C THR A 104 15.38 32.00 4.53
N GLU A 105 16.29 31.04 4.58
CA GLU A 105 17.44 30.94 3.69
C GLU A 105 17.41 29.76 2.73
N LEU A 106 16.25 29.51 2.11
CA LEU A 106 16.15 28.60 0.97
C LEU A 106 16.66 29.32 -0.29
N GLU A 107 17.96 29.33 -0.48
CA GLU A 107 18.54 29.66 -1.78
C GLU A 107 18.14 28.60 -2.82
N PRO A 108 17.99 28.97 -4.11
CA PRO A 108 17.67 28.01 -5.17
C PRO A 108 18.67 26.85 -5.20
N TRP A 109 18.21 25.66 -5.58
CA TRP A 109 18.91 24.38 -5.64
C TRP A 109 20.40 24.41 -6.06
N ASN A 110 20.81 25.34 -6.92
CA ASN A 110 22.19 25.49 -7.38
C ASN A 110 23.14 26.20 -6.38
N GLY A 111 22.64 26.56 -5.19
CA GLY A 111 23.36 27.31 -4.17
C GLY A 111 23.04 26.84 -2.75
N LEU A 112 22.78 25.54 -2.52
CA LEU A 112 22.65 25.00 -1.17
C LEU A 112 23.86 25.45 -0.35
N GLY A 113 23.65 26.37 0.58
CA GLY A 113 24.63 26.74 1.57
C GLY A 113 25.06 25.52 2.38
N ARG A 114 26.17 25.64 3.14
CA ARG A 114 26.71 24.54 3.95
C ARG A 114 25.66 23.88 4.85
N ILE A 115 24.70 24.64 5.39
CA ILE A 115 23.64 24.18 6.29
C ILE A 115 22.62 23.33 5.53
N GLY A 116 22.16 23.75 4.36
CA GLY A 116 21.24 22.98 3.55
C GLY A 116 21.81 21.63 3.13
N ARG A 117 23.13 21.56 2.86
CA ARG A 117 23.81 20.31 2.54
C ARG A 117 23.92 19.39 3.77
N SER A 118 24.28 19.91 4.94
CA SER A 118 24.33 19.16 6.19
C SER A 118 22.99 18.52 6.50
N ARG A 119 21.91 19.27 6.39
CA ARG A 119 20.55 18.75 6.61
C ARG A 119 20.19 17.66 5.61
N LEU A 120 20.38 17.90 4.32
CA LEU A 120 20.10 16.89 3.28
C LEU A 120 20.85 15.57 3.54
N GLU A 121 22.14 15.64 3.87
CA GLU A 121 22.93 14.45 4.12
C GLU A 121 22.51 13.72 5.40
N ALA A 122 22.11 14.45 6.44
CA ALA A 122 21.58 13.86 7.66
C ALA A 122 20.22 13.16 7.41
N ASP A 123 19.32 13.79 6.66
CA ASP A 123 18.03 13.22 6.31
C ASP A 123 18.20 11.93 5.51
N ARG A 124 19.10 11.94 4.50
CA ARG A 124 19.45 10.76 3.70
C ARG A 124 20.01 9.63 4.57
N GLY A 125 20.94 9.96 5.47
CA GLY A 125 21.51 9.01 6.41
C GLY A 125 20.46 8.43 7.36
N ALA A 126 19.55 9.26 7.87
CA ALA A 126 18.48 8.85 8.76
C ALA A 126 17.53 7.86 8.08
N VAL A 127 17.12 8.17 6.85
CA VAL A 127 16.31 7.24 6.03
C VAL A 127 17.06 5.93 5.79
N ALA A 128 18.33 5.99 5.38
CA ALA A 128 19.12 4.80 5.09
C ALA A 128 19.27 3.89 6.33
N GLY A 129 19.63 4.47 7.48
CA GLY A 129 19.80 3.73 8.73
C GLY A 129 18.51 3.08 9.22
N ALA A 130 17.39 3.81 9.20
CA ALA A 130 16.08 3.30 9.59
C ALA A 130 15.61 2.18 8.65
N SER A 131 15.76 2.38 7.35
CA SER A 131 15.34 1.43 6.33
C SER A 131 16.12 0.11 6.41
N ALA A 132 17.45 0.18 6.51
CA ALA A 132 18.28 -1.01 6.63
C ALA A 132 17.93 -1.81 7.88
N ALA A 133 17.71 -1.15 9.03
CA ALA A 133 17.31 -1.81 10.26
C ALA A 133 15.95 -2.51 10.11
N VAL A 134 14.92 -1.80 9.64
CA VAL A 134 13.55 -2.34 9.51
C VAL A 134 13.50 -3.46 8.48
N LEU A 135 14.10 -3.29 7.30
CA LEU A 135 14.08 -4.33 6.28
C LEU A 135 14.87 -5.58 6.69
N THR A 136 16.00 -5.42 7.41
CA THR A 136 16.74 -6.54 7.98
C THR A 136 15.88 -7.33 9.00
N TYR A 137 15.02 -6.68 9.77
CA TYR A 137 14.09 -7.39 10.66
C TYR A 137 13.11 -8.26 9.88
N PHE A 138 12.57 -7.77 8.76
CA PHE A 138 11.63 -8.54 7.95
C PHE A 138 12.31 -9.56 7.03
N ASP A 139 13.56 -9.34 6.64
CA ASP A 139 14.37 -10.25 5.84
C ASP A 139 15.85 -10.27 6.29
N PRO A 140 16.17 -11.03 7.33
CA PRO A 140 17.53 -11.16 7.80
C PRO A 140 18.51 -11.78 6.78
N ALA A 141 17.98 -12.53 5.81
CA ALA A 141 18.84 -13.17 4.79
C ALA A 141 19.45 -12.13 3.82
N GLU A 142 18.73 -11.05 3.56
CA GLU A 142 19.14 -9.97 2.65
C GLU A 142 19.81 -8.78 3.37
N ALA A 143 20.09 -8.90 4.69
CA ALA A 143 20.73 -7.84 5.49
C ALA A 143 21.99 -7.25 4.82
N HIS A 144 22.78 -8.10 4.16
CA HIS A 144 24.01 -7.67 3.49
C HIS A 144 23.75 -6.74 2.29
N LEU A 145 22.62 -6.88 1.59
CA LEU A 145 22.21 -5.99 0.49
C LEU A 145 21.74 -4.64 1.04
N PHE A 146 20.98 -4.64 2.14
CA PHE A 146 20.55 -3.40 2.78
C PHE A 146 21.74 -2.60 3.30
N GLU A 147 22.73 -3.26 3.93
CA GLU A 147 23.95 -2.60 4.37
C GLU A 147 24.80 -2.08 3.20
N ALA A 148 24.87 -2.82 2.09
CA ALA A 148 25.56 -2.37 0.88
C ALA A 148 24.91 -1.10 0.31
N THR A 149 23.58 -1.02 0.30
CA THR A 149 22.83 0.19 -0.13
C THR A 149 23.14 1.38 0.77
N VAL A 150 23.21 1.21 2.11
CA VAL A 150 23.62 2.28 3.03
C VAL A 150 25.00 2.81 2.65
N GLN A 151 25.97 1.91 2.41
CA GLN A 151 27.34 2.30 2.03
C GLN A 151 27.39 2.98 0.65
N GLU A 152 26.60 2.54 -0.31
CA GLU A 152 26.48 3.17 -1.62
C GLU A 152 25.95 4.59 -1.48
N GLN A 153 24.85 4.79 -0.73
CA GLN A 153 24.28 6.10 -0.50
C GLN A 153 25.22 7.04 0.28
N ALA A 154 25.97 6.51 1.27
CA ALA A 154 26.96 7.27 2.02
C ALA A 154 28.12 7.79 1.15
N ASN A 155 28.45 7.07 0.07
CA ASN A 155 29.53 7.41 -0.84
C ASN A 155 29.06 8.07 -2.15
N ALA A 156 27.77 8.31 -2.31
CA ALA A 156 27.22 8.90 -3.52
C ALA A 156 27.48 10.41 -3.61
N GLY A 157 28.06 10.84 -4.72
CA GLY A 157 28.26 12.26 -5.07
C GLY A 157 29.56 12.89 -4.61
N PRO A 158 29.82 14.15 -5.00
CA PRO A 158 31.06 14.86 -4.70
C PRO A 158 31.18 15.20 -3.20
N GLY A 159 32.35 14.95 -2.62
CA GLY A 159 32.65 15.29 -1.22
C GLY A 159 32.11 14.28 -0.20
N GLN A 160 31.89 13.06 -0.64
CA GLN A 160 31.46 11.93 0.21
C GLN A 160 32.68 11.12 0.70
N PRO A 161 32.53 10.39 1.85
CA PRO A 161 31.36 10.39 2.72
C PRO A 161 31.19 11.69 3.52
N HIS A 162 29.97 12.20 3.63
CA HIS A 162 29.68 13.40 4.42
C HIS A 162 29.47 13.04 5.91
N PRO A 163 30.07 13.77 6.89
CA PRO A 163 29.95 13.40 8.30
C PRO A 163 28.51 13.45 8.82
N ASP A 164 27.66 14.29 8.25
CA ASP A 164 26.26 14.36 8.70
C ASP A 164 25.40 13.21 8.17
N PHE A 165 25.79 12.54 7.07
CA PHE A 165 25.17 11.27 6.68
C PHE A 165 25.35 10.22 7.80
N ALA A 166 26.55 10.04 8.30
CA ALA A 166 26.81 9.08 9.38
C ALA A 166 26.07 9.43 10.69
N ARG A 167 25.91 10.74 10.99
CA ARG A 167 25.09 11.19 12.13
C ARG A 167 23.63 10.84 11.94
N GLY A 168 23.08 11.14 10.76
CA GLY A 168 21.70 10.76 10.40
C GLY A 168 21.51 9.26 10.44
N GLU A 169 22.42 8.47 9.87
CA GLU A 169 22.39 7.00 9.91
C GLU A 169 22.30 6.46 11.33
N ALA A 170 23.10 7.00 12.26
CA ALA A 170 23.06 6.57 13.67
C ALA A 170 21.68 6.84 14.30
N VAL A 171 21.07 8.01 14.03
CA VAL A 171 19.70 8.32 14.45
C VAL A 171 18.70 7.35 13.81
N GLY A 172 18.82 7.12 12.50
CA GLY A 172 17.95 6.22 11.76
C GLY A 172 17.97 4.79 12.32
N ARG A 173 19.15 4.27 12.64
CA ARG A 173 19.29 2.93 13.25
C ARG A 173 18.64 2.85 14.63
N GLN A 174 18.71 3.91 15.43
CA GLN A 174 18.03 3.96 16.73
C GLN A 174 16.51 3.93 16.53
N VAL A 175 15.96 4.76 15.64
CA VAL A 175 14.52 4.79 15.33
C VAL A 175 14.06 3.46 14.73
N GLY A 176 14.85 2.87 13.84
CA GLY A 176 14.61 1.54 13.31
C GLY A 176 14.49 0.47 14.40
N ALA A 177 15.37 0.52 15.41
CA ALA A 177 15.29 -0.40 16.56
C ALA A 177 14.01 -0.20 17.38
N GLU A 178 13.54 1.03 17.57
CA GLU A 178 12.26 1.33 18.24
C GLU A 178 11.06 0.80 17.42
N ALA A 179 11.08 0.99 16.10
CA ALA A 179 10.07 0.45 15.19
C ALA A 179 10.03 -1.09 15.22
N ILE A 180 11.19 -1.75 15.25
CA ILE A 180 11.30 -3.20 15.39
C ILE A 180 10.75 -3.67 16.75
N ALA A 181 11.06 -3.00 17.85
CA ALA A 181 10.52 -3.34 19.16
C ALA A 181 8.98 -3.28 19.19
N ARG A 182 8.40 -2.28 18.53
CA ARG A 182 6.95 -2.20 18.32
C ARG A 182 6.44 -3.36 17.46
N ALA A 183 7.10 -3.66 16.33
CA ALA A 183 6.68 -4.73 15.44
C ALA A 183 6.70 -6.10 16.11
N GLN A 184 7.64 -6.36 17.02
CA GLN A 184 7.73 -7.60 17.79
C GLN A 184 6.56 -7.80 18.76
N THR A 185 5.85 -6.73 19.13
CA THR A 185 4.77 -6.75 20.11
C THR A 185 3.43 -6.28 19.57
N ASP A 186 3.32 -6.04 18.26
CA ASP A 186 2.11 -5.49 17.64
C ASP A 186 0.93 -6.48 17.53
N GLY A 187 1.16 -7.76 17.79
CA GLY A 187 0.14 -8.80 17.74
C GLY A 187 -0.02 -9.51 16.39
N PHE A 188 0.75 -9.11 15.34
CA PHE A 188 0.63 -9.73 14.02
C PHE A 188 0.96 -11.24 14.01
N ASP A 189 1.95 -11.65 14.78
CA ASP A 189 2.43 -13.03 14.83
C ASP A 189 1.72 -13.89 15.89
N LEU A 190 0.70 -13.34 16.58
CA LEU A 190 -0.08 -14.09 17.54
C LEU A 190 -0.96 -15.13 16.83
N PRO A 191 -1.02 -16.38 17.34
CA PRO A 191 -1.85 -17.41 16.75
C PRO A 191 -3.33 -17.07 16.97
N TRP A 192 -4.12 -17.21 15.89
CA TRP A 192 -5.57 -17.13 16.02
C TRP A 192 -6.13 -18.40 16.66
N THR A 193 -6.86 -18.24 17.76
CA THR A 193 -7.45 -19.33 18.55
C THR A 193 -8.97 -19.38 18.44
N GLY A 194 -9.57 -18.60 17.54
CA GLY A 194 -11.02 -18.54 17.37
C GLY A 194 -11.59 -19.76 16.65
N THR A 195 -12.90 -19.77 16.51
CA THR A 195 -13.64 -20.83 15.82
C THR A 195 -14.40 -20.24 14.64
N VAL A 196 -14.38 -20.91 13.51
CA VAL A 196 -15.19 -20.54 12.33
C VAL A 196 -16.64 -20.95 12.61
N PRO A 197 -17.60 -20.00 12.63
CA PRO A 197 -19.00 -20.33 12.84
C PRO A 197 -19.57 -21.05 11.62
N VAL A 198 -20.60 -21.88 11.84
CA VAL A 198 -21.27 -22.67 10.80
C VAL A 198 -22.74 -22.30 10.76
N GLY A 199 -23.22 -22.00 9.57
CA GLY A 199 -24.63 -21.65 9.38
C GLY A 199 -24.95 -21.10 7.98
N PRO A 200 -26.23 -20.91 7.66
CA PRO A 200 -26.66 -20.29 6.41
C PRO A 200 -26.10 -18.86 6.27
N GLY A 201 -25.55 -18.54 5.09
CA GLY A 201 -24.99 -17.20 4.82
C GLY A 201 -23.63 -16.92 5.46
N LEU A 202 -23.06 -17.90 6.18
CA LEU A 202 -21.73 -17.78 6.77
C LEU A 202 -20.65 -18.33 5.84
N TRP A 203 -19.50 -17.67 5.86
CA TRP A 203 -18.30 -18.10 5.14
C TRP A 203 -17.76 -19.44 5.67
N PHE A 204 -17.23 -20.25 4.79
CA PHE A 204 -16.50 -21.46 5.12
C PHE A 204 -15.22 -21.59 4.28
N SER A 205 -14.20 -22.26 4.82
CA SER A 205 -12.96 -22.51 4.07
C SER A 205 -13.23 -23.51 2.92
N SER A 206 -12.85 -23.11 1.71
CA SER A 206 -12.90 -23.98 0.53
C SER A 206 -11.68 -24.89 0.39
N ALA A 207 -10.67 -24.75 1.25
CA ALA A 207 -9.49 -25.60 1.28
C ALA A 207 -9.83 -27.02 1.78
N LYS A 208 -9.04 -28.01 1.34
CA LYS A 208 -9.17 -29.39 1.76
C LYS A 208 -7.82 -29.93 2.27
N PRO A 209 -7.64 -30.16 3.60
CA PRO A 209 -8.62 -29.91 4.68
C PRO A 209 -8.92 -28.41 4.88
N PRO A 210 -10.05 -28.07 5.52
CA PRO A 210 -10.38 -26.69 5.85
C PRO A 210 -9.25 -25.99 6.63
N GLN A 211 -8.94 -24.76 6.27
CA GLN A 211 -7.91 -23.93 6.90
C GLN A 211 -8.55 -22.77 7.65
N PRO A 212 -7.93 -22.27 8.73
CA PRO A 212 -8.32 -21.01 9.35
C PRO A 212 -8.35 -19.86 8.32
N PRO A 213 -9.15 -18.82 8.55
CA PRO A 213 -9.11 -17.63 7.68
C PRO A 213 -7.75 -16.96 7.74
N VAL A 214 -7.24 -16.55 6.58
CA VAL A 214 -6.00 -15.77 6.50
C VAL A 214 -6.20 -14.43 7.22
N ASN A 215 -5.19 -13.97 7.95
CA ASN A 215 -5.18 -12.70 8.68
C ASN A 215 -6.22 -12.62 9.83
N ALA A 216 -6.63 -13.75 10.37
CA ALA A 216 -7.60 -13.80 11.47
C ALA A 216 -7.09 -13.14 12.77
N GLN A 217 -5.79 -12.95 12.92
CA GLN A 217 -5.17 -12.26 14.07
C GLN A 217 -5.25 -10.72 13.98
N LEU A 218 -5.50 -10.12 12.80
CA LEU A 218 -5.44 -8.67 12.61
C LEU A 218 -6.31 -7.85 13.58
N PRO A 219 -7.52 -8.27 13.97
CA PRO A 219 -8.30 -7.51 14.94
C PRO A 219 -7.63 -7.37 16.32
N GLY A 220 -6.66 -8.24 16.63
CA GLY A 220 -5.87 -8.19 17.87
C GLY A 220 -4.59 -7.36 17.76
N MET A 221 -4.27 -6.82 16.59
CA MET A 221 -3.11 -5.96 16.43
C MET A 221 -3.27 -4.59 17.07
N HIS A 222 -2.14 -4.00 17.46
CA HIS A 222 -2.05 -2.62 17.93
C HIS A 222 -2.01 -1.66 16.73
N PRO A 223 -3.06 -0.87 16.48
CA PRO A 223 -3.11 0.06 15.35
C PRO A 223 -2.12 1.21 15.49
N PHE A 224 -1.87 1.94 14.40
CA PHE A 224 -1.02 3.14 14.39
C PHE A 224 -1.78 4.39 14.85
N PHE A 225 -3.03 4.53 14.45
CA PHE A 225 -3.87 5.72 14.68
C PHE A 225 -5.21 5.39 15.33
N LEU A 226 -5.79 4.23 15.02
CA LEU A 226 -7.05 3.82 15.61
C LEU A 226 -6.89 3.51 17.10
N THR A 227 -7.96 3.69 17.87
CA THR A 227 -8.01 3.32 19.30
C THR A 227 -8.39 1.85 19.49
N SER A 228 -9.09 1.27 18.51
CA SER A 228 -9.49 -0.16 18.50
C SER A 228 -9.81 -0.60 17.07
N ALA A 229 -9.76 -1.91 16.83
CA ALA A 229 -10.07 -2.49 15.54
C ALA A 229 -11.53 -2.25 15.10
N ASP A 230 -12.45 -2.12 16.03
CA ASP A 230 -13.89 -1.93 15.81
C ASP A 230 -14.33 -0.47 15.73
N GLN A 231 -13.41 0.50 15.82
CA GLN A 231 -13.73 1.93 15.85
C GLN A 231 -14.62 2.38 14.69
N PHE A 232 -14.43 1.83 13.51
CA PHE A 232 -15.22 2.10 12.30
C PHE A 232 -15.87 0.85 11.72
N ARG A 233 -16.20 -0.12 12.59
CA ARG A 233 -16.93 -1.32 12.11
C ARG A 233 -18.21 -0.91 11.42
N PRO A 234 -18.40 -1.22 10.13
CA PRO A 234 -19.60 -0.84 9.40
C PRO A 234 -20.83 -1.60 9.94
N ALA A 235 -22.01 -1.09 9.62
CA ALA A 235 -23.26 -1.80 9.90
C ALA A 235 -23.24 -3.22 9.25
N PRO A 236 -24.04 -4.17 9.77
CA PRO A 236 -24.12 -5.52 9.18
C PRO A 236 -24.44 -5.48 7.68
N PRO A 237 -23.92 -6.43 6.89
CA PRO A 237 -24.31 -6.59 5.50
C PRO A 237 -25.80 -6.92 5.39
N PRO A 238 -26.42 -6.76 4.20
CA PRO A 238 -27.80 -7.20 3.98
C PRO A 238 -28.02 -8.65 4.45
N ALA A 239 -29.11 -8.90 5.17
CA ALA A 239 -29.40 -10.22 5.70
C ALA A 239 -29.40 -11.27 4.57
N PHE A 240 -28.79 -12.42 4.82
CA PHE A 240 -28.76 -13.53 3.87
C PHE A 240 -30.18 -13.92 3.43
N GLY A 241 -30.41 -14.04 2.12
CA GLY A 241 -31.72 -14.30 1.53
C GLY A 241 -32.66 -13.08 1.43
N SER A 242 -32.28 -11.91 1.94
CA SER A 242 -33.07 -10.68 1.76
C SER A 242 -33.10 -10.20 0.30
N PRO A 243 -34.09 -9.38 -0.10
CA PRO A 243 -34.14 -8.82 -1.45
C PRO A 243 -32.86 -8.07 -1.84
N ALA A 244 -32.29 -7.26 -0.93
CA ALA A 244 -31.04 -6.53 -1.17
C ALA A 244 -29.84 -7.47 -1.39
N TYR A 245 -29.74 -8.53 -0.60
CA TYR A 245 -28.73 -9.56 -0.80
C TYR A 245 -28.88 -10.26 -2.15
N LEU A 246 -30.10 -10.68 -2.48
CA LEU A 246 -30.38 -11.41 -3.74
C LEU A 246 -30.10 -10.55 -4.96
N THR A 247 -30.41 -9.25 -4.90
CA THR A 247 -30.07 -8.28 -5.96
C THR A 247 -28.55 -8.20 -6.16
N ALA A 248 -27.77 -8.06 -5.08
CA ALA A 248 -26.32 -8.00 -5.16
C ALA A 248 -25.69 -9.32 -5.65
N LEU A 249 -26.25 -10.48 -5.26
CA LEU A 249 -25.81 -11.78 -5.77
C LEU A 249 -26.10 -11.92 -7.26
N ALA A 250 -27.29 -11.50 -7.72
CA ALA A 250 -27.68 -11.53 -9.12
C ALA A 250 -26.79 -10.61 -9.99
N GLU A 251 -26.37 -9.45 -9.46
CA GLU A 251 -25.40 -8.59 -10.14
C GLU A 251 -24.08 -9.33 -10.40
N VAL A 252 -23.47 -9.92 -9.36
CA VAL A 252 -22.22 -10.68 -9.50
C VAL A 252 -22.38 -11.83 -10.48
N ARG A 253 -23.51 -12.54 -10.42
CA ARG A 253 -23.81 -13.63 -11.33
C ARG A 253 -23.91 -13.15 -12.78
N SER A 254 -24.67 -12.08 -13.04
CA SER A 254 -24.82 -11.50 -14.38
C SER A 254 -23.47 -11.08 -14.97
N ILE A 255 -22.65 -10.37 -14.17
CA ILE A 255 -21.29 -9.98 -14.58
C ILE A 255 -20.43 -11.22 -14.86
N SER A 256 -20.49 -12.22 -14.01
CA SER A 256 -19.74 -13.48 -14.20
C SER A 256 -20.10 -14.18 -15.52
N ASP A 257 -21.36 -14.17 -15.92
CA ASP A 257 -21.85 -14.79 -17.13
C ASP A 257 -21.52 -14.00 -18.40
N THR A 258 -21.44 -12.67 -18.32
CA THR A 258 -21.27 -11.77 -19.47
C THR A 258 -19.95 -10.98 -19.45
N ARG A 259 -19.00 -11.36 -18.59
CA ARG A 259 -17.73 -10.67 -18.37
C ARG A 259 -16.98 -10.42 -19.69
N THR A 260 -16.61 -9.16 -19.93
CA THR A 260 -15.82 -8.75 -21.09
C THR A 260 -14.32 -8.97 -20.85
N ALA A 261 -13.52 -8.98 -21.92
CA ALA A 261 -12.06 -9.03 -21.82
C ALA A 261 -11.50 -7.84 -21.02
N GLU A 262 -12.01 -6.63 -21.24
CA GLU A 262 -11.63 -5.44 -20.48
C GLU A 262 -11.88 -5.60 -18.97
N GLN A 263 -13.03 -6.15 -18.57
CA GLN A 263 -13.32 -6.44 -17.17
C GLN A 263 -12.37 -7.47 -16.56
N VAL A 264 -11.93 -8.44 -17.38
CA VAL A 264 -10.89 -9.41 -16.96
C VAL A 264 -9.57 -8.70 -16.76
N ASP A 265 -9.14 -7.84 -17.67
CA ASP A 265 -7.89 -7.10 -17.58
C ASP A 265 -7.87 -6.15 -16.35
N ILE A 266 -8.96 -5.43 -16.10
CA ILE A 266 -9.13 -4.61 -14.89
C ILE A 266 -9.03 -5.47 -13.63
N ALA A 267 -9.71 -6.61 -13.60
CA ALA A 267 -9.66 -7.50 -12.44
C ALA A 267 -8.25 -8.06 -12.19
N LEU A 268 -7.51 -8.42 -13.24
CA LEU A 268 -6.14 -8.90 -13.16
C LEU A 268 -5.17 -7.78 -12.74
N PHE A 269 -5.33 -6.57 -13.27
CA PHE A 269 -4.52 -5.42 -12.88
C PHE A 269 -4.61 -5.15 -11.36
N TRP A 270 -5.82 -5.14 -10.81
CA TRP A 270 -6.05 -4.88 -9.39
C TRP A 270 -5.89 -6.12 -8.49
N ALA A 271 -5.71 -7.32 -9.03
CA ALA A 271 -5.57 -8.53 -8.23
C ALA A 271 -4.38 -8.47 -7.27
N ARG A 272 -3.24 -7.99 -7.77
CA ARG A 272 -2.01 -7.78 -6.98
C ARG A 272 -1.73 -8.92 -5.99
N GLY A 273 -1.75 -10.14 -6.50
CA GLY A 273 -1.50 -11.34 -5.72
C GLY A 273 -0.02 -11.68 -5.55
N ALA A 274 0.26 -12.94 -5.26
CA ALA A 274 1.62 -13.46 -5.08
C ALA A 274 2.55 -13.10 -6.25
N GLY A 275 3.79 -12.74 -5.94
CA GLY A 275 4.78 -12.30 -6.94
C GLY A 275 4.61 -10.84 -7.39
N THR A 276 3.77 -10.05 -6.72
CA THR A 276 3.64 -8.61 -6.93
C THR A 276 3.96 -7.84 -5.65
N SER A 277 4.10 -6.52 -5.74
CA SER A 277 4.25 -5.66 -4.56
C SER A 277 2.96 -5.52 -3.73
N THR A 278 1.92 -6.28 -4.03
CA THR A 278 0.56 -6.21 -3.47
C THR A 278 -0.18 -4.89 -3.76
N ILE A 279 -1.42 -4.79 -3.29
CA ILE A 279 -2.23 -3.58 -3.48
C ILE A 279 -1.58 -2.34 -2.81
N SER A 280 -1.00 -2.49 -1.63
CA SER A 280 -0.34 -1.40 -0.92
C SER A 280 0.91 -0.92 -1.66
N GLY A 281 1.73 -1.84 -2.16
CA GLY A 281 2.89 -1.49 -3.00
C GLY A 281 2.50 -0.80 -4.30
N LEU A 282 1.32 -1.08 -4.90
CA LEU A 282 0.82 -0.33 -6.04
C LEU A 282 0.52 1.13 -5.67
N TRP A 283 -0.12 1.37 -4.53
CA TRP A 283 -0.37 2.73 -4.03
C TRP A 283 0.93 3.46 -3.70
N ASN A 284 1.95 2.76 -3.19
CA ASN A 284 3.30 3.32 -2.99
C ASN A 284 3.98 3.72 -4.30
N VAL A 285 3.83 2.94 -5.39
CA VAL A 285 4.34 3.33 -6.72
C VAL A 285 3.73 4.65 -7.18
N MET A 286 2.41 4.83 -6.99
CA MET A 286 1.73 6.08 -7.34
C MET A 286 2.21 7.25 -6.48
N ALA A 287 2.35 7.03 -5.17
CA ALA A 287 2.88 8.03 -4.24
C ALA A 287 4.30 8.47 -4.65
N THR A 288 5.19 7.51 -4.95
CA THR A 288 6.53 7.80 -5.46
C THR A 288 6.51 8.75 -6.65
N GLY A 289 5.70 8.44 -7.68
CA GLY A 289 5.62 9.28 -8.88
C GLY A 289 5.12 10.71 -8.59
N TRP A 290 4.19 10.89 -7.65
CA TRP A 290 3.69 12.22 -7.30
C TRP A 290 4.61 12.99 -6.36
N ILE A 291 5.34 12.33 -5.47
CA ILE A 291 6.42 12.92 -4.67
C ILE A 291 7.45 13.55 -5.61
N GLU A 292 7.85 12.83 -6.65
CA GLU A 292 8.83 13.30 -7.64
C GLU A 292 8.27 14.44 -8.51
N GLU A 293 7.03 14.28 -9.02
CA GLU A 293 6.34 15.30 -9.82
C GLU A 293 6.21 16.62 -9.04
N SER A 294 6.01 16.54 -7.73
CA SER A 294 5.80 17.69 -6.84
C SER A 294 7.09 18.28 -6.29
N GLY A 295 8.24 17.64 -6.47
CA GLY A 295 9.52 18.10 -5.98
C GLY A 295 9.61 18.17 -4.45
N LEU A 296 9.00 17.22 -3.75
CA LEU A 296 9.01 17.20 -2.28
C LEU A 296 10.42 16.94 -1.74
N ARG A 297 10.74 17.48 -0.57
CA ARG A 297 11.97 17.19 0.18
C ARG A 297 11.83 15.86 0.94
N GLU A 298 12.92 15.35 1.50
CA GLU A 298 12.96 14.06 2.20
C GLU A 298 11.94 13.96 3.34
N ARG A 299 11.82 15.00 4.17
CA ARG A 299 10.85 15.08 5.25
C ARG A 299 9.41 14.94 4.75
N GLU A 300 9.07 15.65 3.68
CA GLU A 300 7.74 15.62 3.08
C GLU A 300 7.47 14.27 2.40
N ALA A 301 8.45 13.72 1.70
CA ALA A 301 8.36 12.43 1.04
C ALA A 301 8.15 11.27 2.05
N THR A 302 8.96 11.23 3.11
CA THR A 302 8.81 10.23 4.18
C THR A 302 7.48 10.39 4.91
N HIS A 303 6.97 11.62 5.08
CA HIS A 303 5.67 11.88 5.67
C HIS A 303 4.52 11.28 4.85
N VAL A 304 4.57 11.44 3.51
CA VAL A 304 3.59 10.79 2.61
C VAL A 304 3.58 9.28 2.81
N PHE A 305 4.75 8.63 2.78
CA PHE A 305 4.83 7.17 2.94
C PHE A 305 4.37 6.72 4.33
N ALA A 306 4.78 7.42 5.38
CA ALA A 306 4.39 7.08 6.76
C ALA A 306 2.87 7.06 6.94
N LEU A 307 2.19 8.12 6.53
CA LEU A 307 0.74 8.21 6.69
C LEU A 307 -0.03 7.30 5.75
N LEU A 308 0.40 7.18 4.49
CA LEU A 308 -0.19 6.30 3.51
C LEU A 308 -0.21 4.85 3.98
N ASP A 309 0.96 4.35 4.39
CA ASP A 309 1.13 2.93 4.69
C ASP A 309 0.54 2.55 6.05
N ALA A 310 0.71 3.40 7.05
CA ALA A 310 0.12 3.17 8.37
C ALA A 310 -1.42 3.27 8.34
N ALA A 311 -2.00 4.20 7.54
CA ALA A 311 -3.45 4.25 7.35
C ALA A 311 -3.97 3.02 6.61
N MET A 312 -3.26 2.51 5.61
CA MET A 312 -3.62 1.25 4.95
C MET A 312 -3.54 0.05 5.92
N MET A 313 -2.56 0.02 6.82
CA MET A 313 -2.45 -1.04 7.82
C MET A 313 -3.61 -0.99 8.82
N ASP A 314 -3.96 0.17 9.32
CA ASP A 314 -5.10 0.35 10.22
C ASP A 314 -6.43 0.01 9.52
N ALA A 315 -6.57 0.36 8.22
CA ALA A 315 -7.72 -0.05 7.42
C ALA A 315 -7.79 -1.58 7.26
N ALA A 316 -6.65 -2.29 7.18
CA ALA A 316 -6.64 -3.75 7.21
C ALA A 316 -7.13 -4.29 8.55
N ILE A 317 -6.68 -3.73 9.67
CA ILE A 317 -7.10 -4.12 11.03
C ILE A 317 -8.63 -3.99 11.15
N GLY A 318 -9.19 -2.81 10.85
CA GLY A 318 -10.64 -2.58 10.92
C GLY A 318 -11.46 -3.42 9.93
N CYS A 319 -10.90 -3.65 8.73
CA CYS A 319 -11.52 -4.52 7.73
C CYS A 319 -11.66 -5.96 8.24
N PHE A 320 -10.60 -6.52 8.83
CA PHE A 320 -10.61 -7.89 9.33
C PHE A 320 -11.41 -8.04 10.63
N ASP A 321 -11.52 -7.00 11.43
CA ASP A 321 -12.47 -6.96 12.55
C ASP A 321 -13.90 -7.16 12.04
N ALA A 322 -14.35 -6.37 11.05
CA ALA A 322 -15.66 -6.53 10.46
C ALA A 322 -15.86 -7.90 9.79
N LYS A 323 -14.84 -8.42 9.09
CA LYS A 323 -14.89 -9.76 8.46
C LYS A 323 -15.16 -10.85 9.47
N LEU A 324 -14.47 -10.85 10.61
CA LEU A 324 -14.58 -11.86 11.64
C LEU A 324 -15.76 -11.62 12.61
N THR A 325 -16.36 -10.43 12.57
CA THR A 325 -17.62 -10.15 13.24
C THR A 325 -18.80 -10.74 12.46
N TYR A 326 -18.84 -10.52 11.15
CA TYR A 326 -20.00 -10.86 10.33
C TYR A 326 -19.88 -12.21 9.62
N TRP A 327 -18.69 -12.74 9.41
CA TRP A 327 -18.43 -14.03 8.77
C TRP A 327 -19.19 -14.24 7.45
N PHE A 328 -19.39 -13.21 6.67
CA PHE A 328 -20.31 -13.21 5.54
C PHE A 328 -19.80 -14.08 4.39
N ILE A 329 -20.72 -14.88 3.81
CA ILE A 329 -20.48 -15.81 2.72
C ILE A 329 -20.01 -15.09 1.45
N ARG A 330 -19.13 -15.71 0.65
CA ARG A 330 -18.69 -15.16 -0.63
C ARG A 330 -19.67 -15.52 -1.76
N PRO A 331 -19.75 -14.69 -2.84
CA PRO A 331 -20.65 -14.94 -3.96
C PRO A 331 -20.55 -16.36 -4.54
N PRO A 332 -19.34 -16.93 -4.83
CA PRO A 332 -19.26 -18.27 -5.40
C PRO A 332 -19.59 -19.40 -4.41
N GLN A 333 -19.56 -19.11 -3.10
CA GLN A 333 -20.01 -20.06 -2.08
C GLN A 333 -21.54 -20.09 -1.97
N ALA A 334 -22.18 -18.96 -2.26
CA ALA A 334 -23.63 -18.82 -2.27
C ALA A 334 -24.26 -19.29 -3.59
N ASP A 335 -23.62 -19.00 -4.71
CA ASP A 335 -24.00 -19.47 -6.05
C ASP A 335 -22.79 -20.08 -6.78
N PRO A 336 -22.66 -21.41 -6.77
CA PRO A 336 -21.53 -22.12 -7.41
C PRO A 336 -21.46 -21.95 -8.93
N ALA A 337 -22.47 -21.38 -9.57
CA ALA A 337 -22.43 -21.09 -10.99
C ALA A 337 -21.70 -19.78 -11.32
N ILE A 338 -21.36 -18.96 -10.33
CA ILE A 338 -20.48 -17.79 -10.52
C ILE A 338 -19.07 -18.27 -10.86
N LYS A 339 -18.58 -17.87 -12.06
CA LYS A 339 -17.27 -18.26 -12.57
C LYS A 339 -16.20 -17.29 -12.06
N LEU A 340 -15.24 -17.83 -11.33
CA LEU A 340 -14.07 -17.07 -10.89
C LEU A 340 -13.11 -16.82 -12.07
N ILE A 341 -12.33 -15.72 -11.98
CA ILE A 341 -11.12 -15.57 -12.78
C ILE A 341 -10.05 -16.46 -12.11
N ALA A 342 -9.64 -17.53 -12.79
CA ALA A 342 -8.79 -18.58 -12.21
C ALA A 342 -7.46 -18.05 -11.63
N ALA A 343 -6.86 -17.06 -12.30
CA ALA A 343 -5.61 -16.43 -11.84
C ALA A 343 -5.75 -15.64 -10.53
N ILE A 344 -6.99 -15.28 -10.13
CA ILE A 344 -7.25 -14.54 -8.89
C ILE A 344 -7.61 -15.52 -7.76
N GLY A 345 -8.43 -16.53 -8.07
CA GLY A 345 -8.91 -17.52 -7.11
C GLY A 345 -9.91 -16.95 -6.09
N LEU A 346 -10.24 -17.75 -5.09
CA LEU A 346 -11.13 -17.37 -3.99
C LEU A 346 -10.32 -17.14 -2.71
N PRO A 347 -10.28 -15.90 -2.17
CA PRO A 347 -9.55 -15.64 -0.94
C PRO A 347 -10.09 -16.41 0.26
N ASN A 348 -9.19 -16.99 1.08
CA ASN A 348 -9.56 -17.79 2.25
C ASN A 348 -9.88 -16.92 3.47
N HIS A 349 -10.87 -16.05 3.35
CA HIS A 349 -11.43 -15.23 4.44
C HIS A 349 -12.82 -14.70 4.06
N PRO A 350 -13.68 -14.28 5.04
CA PRO A 350 -15.03 -13.77 4.79
C PRO A 350 -15.11 -12.66 3.76
N SER A 351 -16.29 -12.50 3.14
CA SER A 351 -16.53 -11.55 2.06
C SER A 351 -16.53 -10.11 2.56
N TYR A 352 -17.41 -9.76 3.46
CA TYR A 352 -17.74 -8.41 3.90
C TYR A 352 -16.83 -7.88 5.01
N PRO A 353 -16.32 -6.63 4.89
CA PRO A 353 -16.21 -5.80 3.69
C PRO A 353 -15.04 -6.21 2.78
N SER A 354 -14.89 -5.61 1.59
CA SER A 354 -13.80 -5.88 0.66
C SER A 354 -12.47 -5.31 1.15
N ALA A 355 -11.45 -6.16 1.38
CA ALA A 355 -10.14 -5.70 1.83
C ALA A 355 -9.45 -4.78 0.81
N HIS A 356 -9.50 -5.09 -0.49
CA HIS A 356 -8.98 -4.22 -1.54
C HIS A 356 -9.60 -2.82 -1.50
N SER A 357 -10.91 -2.74 -1.20
CA SER A 357 -11.63 -1.48 -1.07
C SER A 357 -11.23 -0.72 0.20
N CYS A 358 -10.97 -1.43 1.32
CA CYS A 358 -10.46 -0.80 2.55
C CYS A 358 -9.08 -0.18 2.32
N PHE A 359 -8.15 -0.92 1.73
CA PHE A 359 -6.82 -0.40 1.40
C PHE A 359 -6.90 0.79 0.43
N SER A 360 -7.63 0.64 -0.68
CA SER A 360 -7.72 1.68 -1.70
C SER A 360 -8.45 2.93 -1.19
N GLY A 361 -9.49 2.77 -0.37
CA GLY A 361 -10.19 3.89 0.25
C GLY A 361 -9.29 4.68 1.19
N ALA A 362 -8.47 4.00 2.01
CA ALA A 362 -7.50 4.65 2.88
C ALA A 362 -6.40 5.35 2.08
N ALA A 363 -5.83 4.68 1.08
CA ALA A 363 -4.77 5.23 0.26
C ALA A 363 -5.22 6.48 -0.50
N ALA A 364 -6.37 6.43 -1.16
CA ALA A 364 -6.85 7.56 -1.94
C ALA A 364 -7.23 8.76 -1.08
N GLU A 365 -7.86 8.55 0.08
CA GLU A 365 -8.19 9.64 1.01
C GLU A 365 -6.90 10.31 1.51
N MET A 366 -5.88 9.53 1.91
CA MET A 366 -4.61 10.06 2.37
C MET A 366 -3.86 10.79 1.26
N LEU A 367 -3.73 10.18 0.08
CA LEU A 367 -3.05 10.79 -1.06
C LEU A 367 -3.78 12.04 -1.58
N SER A 368 -5.11 12.11 -1.45
CA SER A 368 -5.86 13.31 -1.79
C SER A 368 -5.56 14.47 -0.84
N ALA A 369 -5.21 14.19 0.44
CA ALA A 369 -4.80 15.22 1.38
C ALA A 369 -3.44 15.83 1.02
N PHE A 370 -2.49 15.01 0.55
CA PHE A 370 -1.18 15.48 0.09
C PHE A 370 -1.21 16.07 -1.33
N PHE A 371 -2.01 15.50 -2.21
CA PHE A 371 -2.06 15.83 -3.64
C PHE A 371 -3.50 16.16 -4.08
N PRO A 372 -4.09 17.28 -3.62
CA PRO A 372 -5.51 17.57 -3.85
C PRO A 372 -5.88 17.69 -5.33
N ALA A 373 -4.95 18.09 -6.18
CA ALA A 373 -5.16 18.13 -7.63
C ALA A 373 -5.35 16.74 -8.27
N LYS A 374 -5.01 15.65 -7.58
CA LYS A 374 -5.19 14.27 -8.03
C LYS A 374 -6.46 13.60 -7.48
N ALA A 375 -7.26 14.30 -6.65
CA ALA A 375 -8.40 13.71 -5.92
C ALA A 375 -9.42 13.00 -6.82
N ASP A 376 -9.81 13.61 -7.95
CA ASP A 376 -10.77 13.01 -8.89
C ASP A 376 -10.23 11.71 -9.50
N SER A 377 -8.97 11.73 -9.91
CA SER A 377 -8.29 10.55 -10.47
C SER A 377 -8.14 9.44 -9.41
N LEU A 378 -7.80 9.80 -8.17
CA LEU A 378 -7.74 8.88 -7.05
C LEU A 378 -9.09 8.22 -6.76
N ASN A 379 -10.18 8.99 -6.76
CA ASN A 379 -11.52 8.46 -6.60
C ASN A 379 -11.90 7.47 -7.71
N ALA A 380 -11.62 7.81 -8.96
CA ALA A 380 -11.87 6.91 -10.09
C ALA A 380 -11.07 5.59 -9.96
N MET A 381 -9.84 5.65 -9.46
CA MET A 381 -9.01 4.46 -9.20
C MET A 381 -9.58 3.59 -8.08
N VAL A 382 -10.10 4.17 -7.02
CA VAL A 382 -10.77 3.44 -5.92
C VAL A 382 -12.02 2.72 -6.43
N ASP A 383 -12.83 3.38 -7.25
CA ASP A 383 -14.02 2.79 -7.86
C ASP A 383 -13.64 1.62 -8.78
N GLN A 384 -12.61 1.78 -9.60
CA GLN A 384 -12.10 0.73 -10.47
C GLN A 384 -11.55 -0.46 -9.67
N ALA A 385 -10.80 -0.20 -8.58
CA ALA A 385 -10.29 -1.24 -7.70
C ALA A 385 -11.42 -2.04 -7.02
N GLY A 386 -12.50 -1.36 -6.64
CA GLY A 386 -13.71 -1.99 -6.11
C GLY A 386 -14.45 -2.84 -7.16
N LEU A 387 -14.71 -2.26 -8.34
CA LEU A 387 -15.33 -2.97 -9.46
C LEU A 387 -14.53 -4.22 -9.89
N ALA A 388 -13.21 -4.13 -9.86
CA ALA A 388 -12.32 -5.26 -10.14
C ALA A 388 -12.64 -6.50 -9.29
N ARG A 389 -13.10 -6.32 -8.06
CA ARG A 389 -13.46 -7.44 -7.15
C ARG A 389 -14.82 -8.04 -7.52
N ILE A 390 -15.76 -7.23 -8.01
CA ILE A 390 -17.05 -7.69 -8.53
C ILE A 390 -16.81 -8.43 -9.87
N TYR A 391 -15.97 -7.86 -10.75
CA TYR A 391 -15.56 -8.50 -12.00
C TYR A 391 -14.85 -9.84 -11.76
N ALA A 392 -14.05 -9.96 -10.72
CA ALA A 392 -13.44 -11.22 -10.32
C ALA A 392 -14.45 -12.25 -9.79
N GLY A 393 -15.67 -11.85 -9.44
CA GLY A 393 -16.73 -12.72 -8.92
C GLY A 393 -16.59 -13.05 -7.43
N ILE A 394 -15.81 -12.30 -6.65
CA ILE A 394 -15.42 -12.64 -5.28
C ILE A 394 -15.98 -11.70 -4.19
N HIS A 395 -16.63 -10.60 -4.59
CA HIS A 395 -17.25 -9.65 -3.68
C HIS A 395 -18.60 -9.17 -4.20
N TYR A 396 -19.49 -8.80 -3.28
CA TYR A 396 -20.73 -8.08 -3.57
C TYR A 396 -20.46 -6.58 -3.64
N ARG A 397 -21.40 -5.81 -4.23
CA ARG A 397 -21.28 -4.35 -4.28
C ARG A 397 -21.23 -3.72 -2.89
N PHE A 398 -22.07 -4.15 -1.98
CA PHE A 398 -22.04 -3.65 -0.60
C PHE A 398 -20.73 -3.96 0.15
N ASP A 399 -19.98 -5.03 -0.21
CA ASP A 399 -18.65 -5.28 0.33
C ASP A 399 -17.68 -4.17 -0.10
N VAL A 400 -17.80 -3.77 -1.37
CA VAL A 400 -16.95 -2.74 -1.98
C VAL A 400 -17.26 -1.38 -1.36
N ASP A 401 -18.52 -0.99 -1.33
CA ASP A 401 -18.96 0.33 -0.85
C ASP A 401 -18.56 0.54 0.61
N MET A 402 -18.83 -0.45 1.46
CA MET A 402 -18.47 -0.37 2.89
C MET A 402 -16.97 -0.45 3.13
N GLY A 403 -16.23 -1.19 2.30
CA GLY A 403 -14.77 -1.22 2.37
C GLY A 403 -14.16 0.14 2.06
N GLN A 404 -14.59 0.80 0.99
CA GLN A 404 -14.15 2.15 0.64
C GLN A 404 -14.47 3.16 1.75
N GLN A 405 -15.68 3.10 2.30
CA GLN A 405 -16.09 3.98 3.39
C GLN A 405 -15.23 3.79 4.63
N LEU A 406 -14.99 2.54 5.05
CA LEU A 406 -14.15 2.22 6.21
C LEU A 406 -12.73 2.76 5.99
N GLY A 407 -12.11 2.49 4.84
CA GLY A 407 -10.76 2.96 4.55
C GLY A 407 -10.65 4.48 4.62
N ARG A 408 -11.60 5.22 4.03
CA ARG A 408 -11.63 6.68 4.09
C ARG A 408 -11.77 7.21 5.53
N GLN A 409 -12.61 6.58 6.36
CA GLN A 409 -12.77 7.00 7.76
C GLN A 409 -11.47 6.81 8.55
N VAL A 410 -10.76 5.69 8.33
CA VAL A 410 -9.45 5.43 8.95
C VAL A 410 -8.43 6.49 8.55
N ALA A 411 -8.32 6.80 7.27
CA ALA A 411 -7.36 7.80 6.77
C ALA A 411 -7.64 9.20 7.33
N ARG A 412 -8.91 9.59 7.50
CA ARG A 412 -9.28 10.88 8.13
C ARG A 412 -8.80 10.97 9.57
N VAL A 413 -8.94 9.89 10.35
CA VAL A 413 -8.41 9.86 11.72
C VAL A 413 -6.90 9.91 11.71
N ALA A 414 -6.22 9.20 10.80
CA ALA A 414 -4.77 9.28 10.66
C ALA A 414 -4.31 10.72 10.40
N ALA A 415 -4.95 11.42 9.47
CA ALA A 415 -4.66 12.83 9.18
C ALA A 415 -5.00 13.77 10.35
N GLU A 416 -6.03 13.49 11.14
CA GLU A 416 -6.39 14.27 12.33
C GLU A 416 -5.36 14.07 13.46
N VAL A 417 -4.95 12.83 13.72
CA VAL A 417 -3.92 12.52 14.72
C VAL A 417 -2.59 13.16 14.35
N ASP A 418 -2.21 13.10 13.08
CA ASP A 418 -1.00 13.73 12.55
C ASP A 418 -1.01 15.24 12.78
N ARG A 419 -2.07 15.93 12.39
CA ARG A 419 -2.25 17.37 12.65
C ARG A 419 -2.15 17.72 14.13
N SER A 420 -2.74 16.90 15.01
CA SER A 420 -2.73 17.14 16.46
C SER A 420 -1.32 17.02 17.07
N ARG A 421 -0.42 16.29 16.41
CA ARG A 421 0.99 16.15 16.78
C ARG A 421 1.88 17.26 16.21
N GLY A 422 1.31 18.25 15.52
CA GLY A 422 2.02 19.39 14.96
C GLY A 422 2.65 19.15 13.59
N SER A 423 2.21 18.13 12.88
CA SER A 423 2.64 17.87 11.53
C SER A 423 1.80 18.68 10.50
N ALA A 424 2.45 19.26 9.50
CA ALA A 424 1.87 20.28 8.62
C ALA A 424 1.11 19.73 7.40
N VAL A 425 0.36 18.62 7.51
CA VAL A 425 -0.50 18.13 6.40
C VAL A 425 -1.65 19.10 6.07
N ALA A 426 -2.00 19.97 7.00
CA ALA A 426 -3.22 20.79 6.92
C ALA A 426 -3.04 22.22 6.38
N GLU A 427 -1.82 22.68 6.08
CA GLU A 427 -1.57 24.09 5.74
C GLU A 427 -1.22 24.34 4.27
N ARG A 428 -1.61 23.46 3.36
CA ARG A 428 -1.43 23.69 1.91
C ARG A 428 -2.74 23.70 1.14
#